data_0deb49113466093e658a451f101df670
#
_entry.id   0deb49113466093e658a451f101df670
#
_cell.length_a   1.000
_cell.length_b   1.000
_cell.length_c   1.000
_cell.angle_alpha   90.00
_cell.angle_beta   90.00
_cell.angle_gamma   90.00
#
_symmetry.space_group_name_H-M   'P 1'
#
loop_
_entity.id
_entity.type
_entity.pdbx_description
1 polymer ?
#
loop_
_entity_poly.entity_id
_entity_poly.type
_entity_poly.pdbx_seq_one_letter_code
_entity_poly.pdbx_strand_id
1 'polypeptide(L)'
;MTSYRSANEWVQRFGRKKSVENKINQNTFGIENTSFEFEIESYLEHQAVKFQNIFDANCYLYLSRAMDWFDVANLGKSSLDAFSKINVNKALVLGVDTDVLFPSQQQKEIAENLSLSNVKVEYKELSCIQGHDSFLVDTGSFAKEINAFIKNL
;
A
#
# COMPACT_ATOMS: atom_id res chain seq x y z
N MET A 1 5.33 -2.55 6.85
CA MET A 1 5.06 -3.89 6.28
C MET A 1 3.73 -4.46 6.70
N THR A 2 3.38 -4.49 7.98
CA THR A 2 2.12 -5.08 8.45
C THR A 2 0.89 -4.41 7.85
N SER A 3 0.89 -3.11 7.64
CA SER A 3 -0.20 -2.33 7.04
C SER A 3 -0.28 -2.39 5.50
N TYR A 4 0.77 -2.89 4.82
CA TYR A 4 0.77 -3.03 3.36
C TYR A 4 0.03 -4.27 2.88
N ARG A 5 -0.20 -5.23 3.77
CA ARG A 5 -0.87 -6.49 3.47
C ARG A 5 -2.18 -6.63 4.22
N SER A 6 -3.16 -7.28 3.59
CA SER A 6 -4.45 -7.52 4.24
C SER A 6 -4.35 -8.58 5.34
N ALA A 7 -5.31 -8.56 6.27
CA ALA A 7 -5.44 -9.59 7.30
C ALA A 7 -5.63 -11.00 6.68
N ASN A 8 -6.37 -11.08 5.59
CA ASN A 8 -6.61 -12.35 4.90
C ASN A 8 -5.33 -12.93 4.30
N GLU A 9 -4.48 -12.11 3.71
CA GLU A 9 -3.18 -12.56 3.19
C GLU A 9 -2.28 -13.06 4.32
N TRP A 10 -2.23 -12.35 5.46
CA TRP A 10 -1.47 -12.78 6.62
C TRP A 10 -1.93 -14.16 7.13
N VAL A 11 -3.25 -14.37 7.19
CA VAL A 11 -3.82 -15.66 7.61
C VAL A 11 -3.48 -16.76 6.62
N GLN A 12 -3.62 -16.52 5.32
CA GLN A 12 -3.32 -17.53 4.29
C GLN A 12 -1.84 -17.91 4.27
N ARG A 13 -0.97 -16.93 4.40
CA ARG A 13 0.47 -17.12 4.30
C ARG A 13 1.08 -17.75 5.55
N PHE A 14 0.75 -17.24 6.71
CA PHE A 14 1.36 -17.65 7.98
C PHE A 14 0.36 -18.30 8.93
N GLY A 15 -0.84 -17.72 9.10
CA GLY A 15 -1.80 -18.17 10.10
C GLY A 15 -1.17 -18.28 11.48
N ARG A 16 -1.30 -19.45 12.10
CA ARG A 16 -0.63 -19.82 13.36
C ARG A 16 0.40 -20.95 13.14
N LYS A 17 1.05 -20.97 12.00
CA LYS A 17 2.08 -21.97 11.68
C LYS A 17 3.27 -21.77 12.60
N LYS A 18 3.65 -22.85 13.27
CA LYS A 18 4.84 -22.87 14.13
C LYS A 18 6.09 -23.01 13.29
N SER A 19 7.14 -22.32 13.68
CA SER A 19 8.47 -22.46 13.08
C SER A 19 8.98 -23.89 13.26
N VAL A 20 9.47 -24.52 12.19
CA VAL A 20 10.05 -25.86 12.23
C VAL A 20 11.48 -25.84 12.80
N GLU A 21 12.15 -24.70 12.71
CA GLU A 21 13.50 -24.51 13.23
C GLU A 21 13.44 -23.60 14.47
N ASN A 22 13.86 -24.13 15.61
CA ASN A 22 14.22 -23.31 16.78
C ASN A 22 15.49 -22.50 16.45
N LYS A 23 15.36 -21.45 15.65
CA LYS A 23 16.42 -20.48 15.42
C LYS A 23 16.52 -19.61 16.67
N ILE A 24 17.46 -19.94 17.53
CA ILE A 24 17.88 -19.05 18.62
C ILE A 24 18.54 -17.84 17.95
N ASN A 25 17.83 -16.73 17.88
CA ASN A 25 18.40 -15.50 17.39
C ASN A 25 19.10 -14.78 18.54
N GLN A 26 20.43 -14.71 18.48
CA GLN A 26 21.27 -14.19 19.58
C GLN A 26 21.26 -12.66 19.70
N ASN A 27 20.60 -11.90 18.81
CA ASN A 27 20.86 -10.45 18.67
C ASN A 27 19.65 -9.52 18.52
N THR A 28 18.43 -9.95 18.82
CA THR A 28 17.27 -9.06 18.60
C THR A 28 16.89 -8.35 19.90
N PHE A 29 17.09 -7.02 19.93
CA PHE A 29 16.63 -6.08 20.97
C PHE A 29 17.10 -6.34 22.40
N GLY A 30 18.24 -6.98 22.62
CA GLY A 30 18.78 -7.17 23.96
C GLY A 30 17.98 -8.15 24.84
N ILE A 31 17.06 -8.92 24.26
CA ILE A 31 16.36 -10.00 24.94
C ILE A 31 17.12 -11.28 24.64
N GLU A 32 17.88 -11.76 25.63
CA GLU A 32 18.60 -13.02 25.55
C GLU A 32 17.62 -14.18 25.39
N ASN A 33 17.87 -15.07 24.41
CA ASN A 33 17.18 -16.37 24.21
C ASN A 33 15.71 -16.32 23.71
N THR A 34 15.35 -15.44 22.80
CA THR A 34 14.06 -15.57 22.10
C THR A 34 14.17 -16.54 20.92
N SER A 35 13.55 -17.71 21.05
CA SER A 35 13.27 -18.58 19.91
C SER A 35 12.00 -18.10 19.23
N PHE A 36 11.99 -18.01 17.90
CA PHE A 36 10.74 -17.75 17.17
C PHE A 36 9.83 -18.98 17.28
N GLU A 37 8.63 -18.78 17.81
CA GLU A 37 7.63 -19.85 17.90
C GLU A 37 6.83 -19.98 16.60
N PHE A 38 6.64 -18.86 15.87
CA PHE A 38 5.82 -18.79 14.66
C PHE A 38 6.61 -18.35 13.43
N GLU A 39 6.23 -18.85 12.26
CA GLU A 39 6.87 -18.50 10.98
C GLU A 39 6.83 -17.00 10.68
N ILE A 40 5.77 -16.32 11.11
CA ILE A 40 5.63 -14.87 10.91
C ILE A 40 6.71 -14.07 11.63
N GLU A 41 7.14 -14.51 12.83
CA GLU A 41 8.17 -13.81 13.61
C GLU A 41 9.51 -13.84 12.87
N SER A 42 9.90 -15.01 12.38
CA SER A 42 11.10 -15.17 11.55
C SER A 42 11.05 -14.34 10.26
N TYR A 43 9.88 -14.29 9.64
CA TYR A 43 9.68 -13.45 8.44
C TYR A 43 9.84 -11.95 8.75
N LEU A 44 9.21 -11.47 9.82
CA LEU A 44 9.28 -10.06 10.20
C LEU A 44 10.71 -9.64 10.58
N GLU A 45 11.42 -10.49 11.31
CA GLU A 45 12.82 -10.25 11.66
C GLU A 45 13.72 -10.18 10.42
N HIS A 46 13.57 -11.14 9.50
CA HIS A 46 14.31 -11.12 8.24
C HIS A 46 14.08 -9.81 7.47
N GLN A 47 12.85 -9.34 7.40
CA GLN A 47 12.52 -8.09 6.72
C GLN A 47 13.05 -6.86 7.46
N ALA A 48 13.05 -6.87 8.79
CA ALA A 48 13.60 -5.78 9.59
C ALA A 48 15.11 -5.63 9.37
N VAL A 49 15.86 -6.73 9.45
CA VAL A 49 17.31 -6.74 9.18
C VAL A 49 17.62 -6.29 7.76
N LYS A 50 16.86 -6.77 6.78
CA LYS A 50 17.03 -6.35 5.38
C LYS A 50 16.79 -4.85 5.21
N PHE A 51 15.77 -4.29 5.88
CA PHE A 51 15.43 -2.88 5.78
C PHE A 51 16.50 -1.98 6.40
N GLN A 52 17.04 -2.34 7.57
CA GLN A 52 18.11 -1.58 8.25
C GLN A 52 19.35 -1.37 7.37
N ASN A 53 19.67 -2.33 6.50
CA ASN A 53 20.83 -2.24 5.60
C ASN A 53 20.58 -1.43 4.32
N ILE A 54 19.32 -1.07 4.03
CA ILE A 54 18.93 -0.39 2.79
C ILE A 54 18.47 1.04 3.04
N PHE A 55 17.85 1.30 4.19
CA PHE A 55 17.15 2.55 4.43
C PHE A 55 17.50 3.17 5.79
N ASP A 56 17.87 4.44 5.79
CA ASP A 56 18.18 5.17 7.01
C ASP A 56 16.90 5.53 7.79
N ALA A 57 16.94 5.33 9.12
CA ALA A 57 15.78 5.57 9.98
C ALA A 57 15.34 7.04 10.00
N ASN A 58 16.28 8.02 9.92
CA ASN A 58 15.93 9.42 9.87
C ASN A 58 15.27 9.77 8.54
N CYS A 59 15.75 9.21 7.42
CA CYS A 59 15.08 9.36 6.13
C CYS A 59 13.64 8.85 6.19
N TYR A 60 13.39 7.71 6.86
CA TYR A 60 12.05 7.19 7.05
C TYR A 60 11.16 8.20 7.80
N LEU A 61 11.65 8.75 8.91
CA LEU A 61 10.90 9.74 9.70
C LEU A 61 10.61 11.03 8.91
N TYR A 62 11.60 11.55 8.18
CA TYR A 62 11.40 12.76 7.36
C TYR A 62 10.40 12.53 6.23
N LEU A 63 10.49 11.42 5.52
CA LEU A 63 9.55 11.09 4.44
C LEU A 63 8.13 10.84 4.97
N SER A 64 7.97 10.11 6.08
CA SER A 64 6.67 9.91 6.72
C SER A 64 6.05 11.26 7.10
N ARG A 65 6.83 12.16 7.73
CA ARG A 65 6.34 13.49 8.10
C ARG A 65 5.98 14.34 6.89
N ALA A 66 6.75 14.26 5.81
CA ALA A 66 6.44 14.97 4.57
C ALA A 66 5.12 14.49 3.94
N MET A 67 4.87 13.18 3.97
CA MET A 67 3.60 12.60 3.52
C MET A 67 2.42 13.02 4.41
N ASP A 68 2.60 12.99 5.74
CA ASP A 68 1.56 13.40 6.70
C ASP A 68 1.17 14.88 6.57
N TRP A 69 2.10 15.73 6.14
CA TRP A 69 1.87 17.16 5.96
C TRP A 69 1.38 17.53 4.55
N PHE A 70 1.43 16.59 3.62
CA PHE A 70 0.93 16.86 2.27
C PHE A 70 -0.59 16.93 2.28
N ASP A 71 -1.11 18.06 1.84
CA ASP A 71 -2.53 18.28 1.62
C ASP A 71 -2.72 18.87 0.23
N VAL A 72 -3.44 18.15 -0.63
CA VAL A 72 -3.75 18.57 -1.99
C VAL A 72 -4.49 19.93 -2.02
N ALA A 73 -5.29 20.23 -0.99
CA ALA A 73 -5.99 21.51 -0.89
C ALA A 73 -5.04 22.73 -0.83
N ASN A 74 -3.80 22.53 -0.37
CA ASN A 74 -2.78 23.58 -0.37
C ASN A 74 -2.31 23.99 -1.77
N LEU A 75 -2.60 23.19 -2.79
CA LEU A 75 -2.34 23.52 -4.18
C LEU A 75 -3.43 24.40 -4.81
N GLY A 76 -4.47 24.73 -4.03
CA GLY A 76 -5.62 25.54 -4.44
C GLY A 76 -6.27 26.24 -3.26
N LYS A 77 -7.54 26.63 -3.40
CA LYS A 77 -8.40 27.15 -2.32
C LYS A 77 -9.15 26.02 -1.61
N SER A 78 -9.22 24.85 -2.24
CA SER A 78 -9.86 23.63 -1.77
C SER A 78 -9.32 22.45 -2.57
N SER A 79 -9.59 21.22 -2.14
CA SER A 79 -9.23 20.01 -2.91
C SER A 79 -9.82 20.08 -4.32
N LEU A 80 -11.08 20.47 -4.47
CA LEU A 80 -11.73 20.59 -5.79
C LEU A 80 -11.04 21.64 -6.68
N ASP A 81 -10.65 22.80 -6.11
CA ASP A 81 -9.91 23.83 -6.87
C ASP A 81 -8.52 23.31 -7.29
N ALA A 82 -7.86 22.51 -6.47
CA ALA A 82 -6.60 21.88 -6.82
C ALA A 82 -6.79 20.85 -7.96
N PHE A 83 -7.80 19.99 -7.88
CA PHE A 83 -8.12 19.03 -8.93
C PHE A 83 -8.53 19.70 -10.25
N SER A 84 -9.20 20.85 -10.21
CA SER A 84 -9.59 21.60 -11.41
C SER A 84 -8.41 22.11 -12.25
N LYS A 85 -7.19 22.13 -11.67
CA LYS A 85 -5.96 22.51 -12.38
C LYS A 85 -5.35 21.33 -13.16
N ILE A 86 -5.87 20.12 -12.98
CA ILE A 86 -5.41 18.92 -13.71
C ILE A 86 -5.96 19.00 -15.13
N ASN A 87 -5.05 19.13 -16.10
CA ASN A 87 -5.39 19.23 -17.51
C ASN A 87 -5.23 17.87 -18.20
N VAL A 88 -6.19 16.97 -18.00
CA VAL A 88 -6.27 15.67 -18.66
C VAL A 88 -7.72 15.43 -19.14
N ASN A 89 -7.87 14.72 -20.26
CA ASN A 89 -9.19 14.42 -20.82
C ASN A 89 -9.83 13.20 -20.15
N LYS A 90 -9.01 12.23 -19.73
CA LYS A 90 -9.47 10.95 -19.21
C LYS A 90 -8.54 10.44 -18.13
N ALA A 91 -9.10 9.80 -17.11
CA ALA A 91 -8.35 9.21 -16.02
C ALA A 91 -8.91 7.83 -15.63
N LEU A 92 -8.05 6.92 -15.25
CA LEU A 92 -8.39 5.66 -14.61
C LEU A 92 -7.95 5.72 -13.15
N VAL A 93 -8.86 5.45 -12.23
CA VAL A 93 -8.57 5.32 -10.80
C VAL A 93 -8.84 3.89 -10.38
N LEU A 94 -7.83 3.22 -9.85
CA LEU A 94 -7.92 1.84 -9.37
C LEU A 94 -7.80 1.81 -7.84
N GLY A 95 -8.79 1.24 -7.18
CA GLY A 95 -8.77 0.95 -5.75
C GLY A 95 -8.67 -0.55 -5.50
N VAL A 96 -8.29 -0.94 -4.29
CA VAL A 96 -8.26 -2.33 -3.83
C VAL A 96 -9.13 -2.46 -2.58
N ASP A 97 -10.06 -3.40 -2.58
CA ASP A 97 -11.06 -3.60 -1.51
C ASP A 97 -10.44 -3.93 -0.14
N THR A 98 -9.26 -4.55 -0.13
CA THR A 98 -8.54 -4.95 1.08
C THR A 98 -7.41 -4.01 1.47
N ASP A 99 -7.22 -2.89 0.77
CA ASP A 99 -6.20 -1.90 1.10
C ASP A 99 -6.61 -1.10 2.34
N VAL A 100 -5.88 -1.29 3.45
CA VAL A 100 -6.10 -0.58 4.71
C VAL A 100 -5.23 0.67 4.83
N LEU A 101 -4.19 0.80 3.99
CA LEU A 101 -3.30 1.96 3.98
C LEU A 101 -3.91 3.11 3.17
N PHE A 102 -4.42 2.81 1.98
CA PHE A 102 -5.21 3.71 1.14
C PHE A 102 -6.58 3.09 0.86
N PRO A 103 -7.54 3.24 1.78
CA PRO A 103 -8.87 2.63 1.64
C PRO A 103 -9.57 3.03 0.35
N SER A 104 -10.34 2.12 -0.23
CA SER A 104 -11.04 2.34 -1.52
C SER A 104 -11.94 3.57 -1.51
N GLN A 105 -12.41 4.01 -0.32
CA GLN A 105 -13.17 5.25 -0.17
C GLN A 105 -12.35 6.49 -0.59
N GLN A 106 -11.06 6.54 -0.28
CA GLN A 106 -10.19 7.65 -0.70
C GLN A 106 -9.96 7.65 -2.20
N GLN A 107 -9.89 6.47 -2.81
CA GLN A 107 -9.80 6.35 -4.28
C GLN A 107 -11.08 6.82 -4.96
N LYS A 108 -12.26 6.54 -4.37
CA LYS A 108 -13.54 7.07 -4.83
C LYS A 108 -13.59 8.59 -4.76
N GLU A 109 -13.13 9.16 -3.65
CA GLU A 109 -13.05 10.62 -3.49
C GLU A 109 -12.16 11.28 -4.55
N ILE A 110 -11.01 10.67 -4.89
CA ILE A 110 -10.15 11.13 -5.98
C ILE A 110 -10.92 11.10 -7.31
N ALA A 111 -11.61 10.00 -7.62
CA ALA A 111 -12.38 9.84 -8.84
C ALA A 111 -13.52 10.87 -8.93
N GLU A 112 -14.22 11.14 -7.83
CA GLU A 112 -15.29 12.15 -7.74
C GLU A 112 -14.75 13.56 -7.99
N ASN A 113 -13.65 13.95 -7.32
CA ASN A 113 -13.03 15.27 -7.50
C ASN A 113 -12.56 15.49 -8.95
N LEU A 114 -11.97 14.47 -9.58
CA LEU A 114 -11.59 14.52 -11.00
C LEU A 114 -12.82 14.68 -11.89
N SER A 115 -13.90 13.94 -11.64
CA SER A 115 -15.15 14.04 -12.40
C SER A 115 -15.79 15.42 -12.29
N LEU A 116 -15.81 15.99 -11.08
CA LEU A 116 -16.31 17.36 -10.84
C LEU A 116 -15.43 18.43 -11.52
N SER A 117 -14.19 18.08 -11.86
CA SER A 117 -13.24 18.92 -12.59
C SER A 117 -13.26 18.71 -14.11
N ASN A 118 -14.34 18.12 -14.66
CA ASN A 118 -14.56 17.84 -16.07
C ASN A 118 -13.61 16.80 -16.69
N VAL A 119 -12.98 15.97 -15.89
CA VAL A 119 -12.22 14.82 -16.38
C VAL A 119 -13.16 13.64 -16.58
N LYS A 120 -13.06 12.93 -17.71
CA LYS A 120 -13.78 11.66 -17.92
C LYS A 120 -13.10 10.57 -17.11
N VAL A 121 -13.71 10.15 -15.99
CA VAL A 121 -13.11 9.20 -15.05
C VAL A 121 -13.71 7.80 -15.19
N GLU A 122 -12.85 6.79 -15.22
CA GLU A 122 -13.22 5.40 -14.97
C GLU A 122 -12.69 5.02 -13.57
N TYR A 123 -13.58 4.64 -12.66
CA TYR A 123 -13.23 4.08 -11.37
C TYR A 123 -13.45 2.57 -11.36
N LYS A 124 -12.48 1.82 -10.87
CA LYS A 124 -12.57 0.36 -10.68
C LYS A 124 -12.08 -0.02 -9.30
N GLU A 125 -12.83 -0.87 -8.61
CA GLU A 125 -12.41 -1.50 -7.37
C GLU A 125 -12.01 -2.95 -7.67
N LEU A 126 -10.77 -3.30 -7.39
CA LEU A 126 -10.22 -4.63 -7.61
C LEU A 126 -10.33 -5.45 -6.31
N SER A 127 -10.78 -6.70 -6.45
CA SER A 127 -10.82 -7.63 -5.32
C SER A 127 -9.51 -8.42 -5.28
N CYS A 128 -8.59 -7.96 -4.44
CA CYS A 128 -7.27 -8.57 -4.26
C CYS A 128 -7.00 -8.79 -2.77
N ILE A 129 -6.41 -9.93 -2.42
CA ILE A 129 -6.15 -10.25 -1.01
C ILE A 129 -4.87 -9.61 -0.45
N GLN A 130 -3.99 -9.11 -1.32
CA GLN A 130 -2.65 -8.64 -0.94
C GLN A 130 -2.66 -7.26 -0.26
N GLY A 131 -3.81 -6.57 -0.21
CA GLY A 131 -3.91 -5.23 0.36
C GLY A 131 -3.20 -4.20 -0.51
N HIS A 132 -2.46 -3.27 0.12
CA HIS A 132 -1.76 -2.21 -0.59
C HIS A 132 -0.73 -2.72 -1.61
N ASP A 133 -0.05 -3.82 -1.31
CA ASP A 133 0.95 -4.41 -2.22
C ASP A 133 0.35 -5.07 -3.47
N SER A 134 -0.98 -5.10 -3.64
CA SER A 134 -1.65 -5.79 -4.76
C SER A 134 -1.13 -5.36 -6.13
N PHE A 135 -0.85 -4.07 -6.34
CA PHE A 135 -0.34 -3.57 -7.62
C PHE A 135 1.05 -4.08 -7.98
N LEU A 136 1.83 -4.53 -6.99
CA LEU A 136 3.15 -5.13 -7.17
C LEU A 136 3.11 -6.65 -7.32
N VAL A 137 2.10 -7.29 -6.73
CA VAL A 137 2.01 -8.76 -6.61
C VAL A 137 1.00 -9.35 -7.58
N ASP A 138 -0.22 -8.78 -7.66
CA ASP A 138 -1.27 -9.20 -8.59
C ASP A 138 -1.27 -8.34 -9.86
N THR A 139 -0.14 -8.32 -10.54
CA THR A 139 0.05 -7.53 -11.76
C THR A 139 -0.93 -7.88 -12.87
N GLY A 140 -1.47 -9.11 -12.89
CA GLY A 140 -2.43 -9.56 -13.88
C GLY A 140 -3.75 -8.80 -13.83
N SER A 141 -4.33 -8.65 -12.63
CA SER A 141 -5.58 -7.91 -12.42
C SER A 141 -5.41 -6.43 -12.82
N PHE A 142 -4.32 -5.81 -12.40
CA PHE A 142 -4.05 -4.42 -12.76
C PHE A 142 -3.80 -4.23 -14.26
N ALA A 143 -2.97 -5.07 -14.87
CA ALA A 143 -2.68 -5.01 -16.30
C ALA A 143 -3.94 -5.14 -17.16
N LYS A 144 -4.89 -5.98 -16.77
CA LYS A 144 -6.17 -6.14 -17.46
C LYS A 144 -6.92 -4.81 -17.56
N GLU A 145 -7.11 -4.12 -16.44
CA GLU A 145 -7.86 -2.87 -16.39
C GLU A 145 -7.10 -1.71 -17.07
N ILE A 146 -5.79 -1.62 -16.86
CA ILE A 146 -4.93 -0.63 -17.52
C ILE A 146 -4.95 -0.81 -19.04
N ASN A 147 -4.80 -2.05 -19.53
CA ASN A 147 -4.83 -2.32 -20.98
C ASN A 147 -6.20 -2.04 -21.58
N ALA A 148 -7.28 -2.34 -20.86
CA ALA A 148 -8.64 -2.00 -21.32
C ALA A 148 -8.82 -0.48 -21.42
N PHE A 149 -8.33 0.28 -20.44
CA PHE A 149 -8.38 1.72 -20.44
C PHE A 149 -7.58 2.34 -21.62
N ILE A 150 -6.34 1.88 -21.83
CA ILE A 150 -5.46 2.38 -22.91
C ILE A 150 -6.07 2.14 -24.29
N LYS A 151 -6.71 0.98 -24.50
CA LYS A 151 -7.37 0.68 -25.79
C LYS A 151 -8.57 1.57 -26.09
N ASN A 152 -9.11 2.24 -25.08
CA ASN A 152 -10.28 3.12 -25.18
C ASN A 152 -9.91 4.60 -25.06
N LEU A 153 -8.63 4.95 -25.12
CA LEU A 153 -8.15 6.34 -25.21
C LEU A 153 -8.35 6.88 -26.62
#